data_41ceba053aeb6b7be5e9bb39ed3b915e
#
_entry.id   41ceba053aeb6b7be5e9bb39ed3b915e
#
_cell.length_a   1.000
_cell.length_b   1.000
_cell.length_c   1.000
_cell.angle_alpha   90.00
_cell.angle_beta   90.00
_cell.angle_gamma   90.00
#
_symmetry.space_group_name_H-M   'P 1'
#
loop_
_entity.id
_entity.type
_entity.pdbx_description
1 polymer ?
#
loop_
_entity_poly.entity_id
_entity_poly.type
_entity_poly.pdbx_seq_one_letter_code
_entity_poly.pdbx_strand_id
1 'polypeptide(L)'
;IPQMAGRCIFAIEGHFLTIKLPSDRKLYYPNPHIKENKFGKPAIHYYGIEQGTKSWGELSTYGGKLTENIVQAMARDCLAYALINVNNAGYDICMHVHDEIIAEHAEGNNVLDEMNKILSLPIPWADGLLLKGDGFSNEFYKKE
;
A
#
# COMPACT_ATOMS: atom_id res chain seq x y z
N ILE A 1 17.12 2.81 19.18
CA ILE A 1 16.69 1.40 19.30
C ILE A 1 15.36 1.28 18.54
N PRO A 2 15.21 0.32 17.60
CA PRO A 2 13.94 0.05 16.92
C PRO A 2 12.82 -0.30 17.92
N GLN A 3 11.61 0.15 17.61
CA GLN A 3 10.41 -0.12 18.38
C GLN A 3 9.41 -0.90 17.54
N MET A 4 8.77 -1.91 18.10
CA MET A 4 7.75 -2.69 17.41
C MET A 4 6.35 -2.20 17.78
N ALA A 5 5.48 -2.08 16.79
CA ALA A 5 4.05 -1.89 16.95
C ALA A 5 3.31 -2.88 16.04
N GLY A 6 2.77 -3.92 16.63
CA GLY A 6 2.27 -5.06 15.88
C GLY A 6 3.35 -5.72 15.05
N ARG A 7 3.13 -5.82 13.74
CA ARG A 7 4.10 -6.36 12.76
C ARG A 7 4.98 -5.28 12.10
N CYS A 8 4.84 -4.01 12.49
CA CYS A 8 5.63 -2.91 11.96
C CYS A 8 6.81 -2.59 12.89
N ILE A 9 7.93 -2.18 12.30
CA ILE A 9 9.12 -1.77 13.05
C ILE A 9 9.40 -0.30 12.78
N PHE A 10 9.41 0.50 13.84
CA PHE A 10 9.75 1.92 13.81
C PHE A 10 11.21 2.10 14.19
N ALA A 11 11.95 2.84 13.39
CA ALA A 11 13.36 3.12 13.65
C ALA A 11 13.77 4.51 13.15
N ILE A 12 14.83 5.06 13.75
CA ILE A 12 15.54 6.20 13.17
C ILE A 12 16.73 5.64 12.41
N GLU A 13 16.77 5.88 11.11
CA GLU A 13 17.83 5.45 10.19
C GLU A 13 18.40 6.68 9.49
N GLY A 14 19.57 7.13 9.91
CA GLY A 14 20.16 8.38 9.42
C GLY A 14 19.24 9.58 9.72
N HIS A 15 18.82 10.25 8.67
CA HIS A 15 17.91 11.41 8.76
C HIS A 15 16.43 11.07 8.57
N PHE A 16 16.04 9.81 8.75
CA PHE A 16 14.68 9.36 8.53
C PHE A 16 14.09 8.67 9.77
N LEU A 17 12.83 8.95 10.06
CA LEU A 17 11.98 7.99 10.75
C LEU A 17 11.52 6.99 9.69
N THR A 18 11.81 5.71 9.90
CA THR A 18 11.37 4.62 9.02
C THR A 18 10.31 3.77 9.70
N ILE A 19 9.37 3.28 8.91
CA ILE A 19 8.40 2.28 9.35
C ILE A 19 8.53 1.09 8.40
N LYS A 20 9.13 0.00 8.88
CA LYS A 20 9.23 -1.24 8.12
C LYS A 20 7.91 -2.00 8.21
N LEU A 21 7.32 -2.29 7.07
CA LEU A 21 6.07 -3.01 6.91
C LEU A 21 6.29 -4.54 6.91
N PRO A 22 5.25 -5.37 7.12
CA PRO A 22 5.34 -6.83 6.99
C PRO A 22 5.86 -7.33 5.65
N SER A 23 5.65 -6.57 4.58
CA SER A 23 6.16 -6.82 3.22
C SER A 23 7.66 -6.54 3.05
N ASP A 24 8.37 -6.17 4.12
CA ASP A 24 9.75 -5.66 4.14
C ASP A 24 9.95 -4.28 3.51
N ARG A 25 8.95 -3.70 2.89
CA ARG A 25 9.00 -2.31 2.40
C ARG A 25 9.02 -1.32 3.57
N LYS A 26 9.67 -0.18 3.37
CA LYS A 26 9.74 0.89 4.37
C LYS A 26 9.00 2.14 3.90
N LEU A 27 8.31 2.79 4.84
CA LEU A 27 7.88 4.18 4.73
C LEU A 27 8.98 5.07 5.31
N TYR A 28 9.20 6.24 4.71
CA TYR A 28 10.25 7.18 5.09
C TYR A 28 9.67 8.55 5.40
N TYR A 29 10.04 9.09 6.56
CA TYR A 29 9.68 10.43 7.00
C TYR A 29 10.96 11.24 7.23
N PRO A 30 11.32 12.16 6.31
CA PRO A 30 12.58 12.89 6.35
C PRO A 30 12.67 13.87 7.53
N ASN A 31 13.84 13.96 8.14
CA ASN A 31 14.17 14.90 9.22
C ASN A 31 13.12 14.95 10.34
N PRO A 32 12.81 13.80 10.98
CA PRO A 32 11.79 13.74 12.02
C PRO A 32 12.24 14.52 13.26
N HIS A 33 11.35 15.31 13.83
CA HIS A 33 11.59 16.03 15.07
C HIS A 33 10.29 16.23 15.84
N ILE A 34 10.41 16.52 17.13
CA ILE A 34 9.25 16.83 17.98
C ILE A 34 9.08 18.34 18.08
N LYS A 35 7.88 18.81 17.78
CA LYS A 35 7.47 20.20 17.85
C LYS A 35 6.02 20.28 18.32
N GLU A 36 5.63 21.37 18.95
CA GLU A 36 4.24 21.60 19.31
C GLU A 36 3.37 21.77 18.05
N ASN A 37 2.24 21.06 18.04
CA ASN A 37 1.23 21.23 17.01
C ASN A 37 0.36 22.46 17.28
N LYS A 38 -0.59 22.76 16.40
CA LYS A 38 -1.53 23.88 16.51
C LYS A 38 -2.40 23.87 17.77
N PHE A 39 -2.37 22.79 18.54
CA PHE A 39 -3.09 22.64 19.81
C PHE A 39 -2.18 22.70 21.04
N GLY A 40 -0.90 23.08 20.87
CA GLY A 40 0.08 23.15 21.95
C GLY A 40 0.54 21.78 22.49
N LYS A 41 0.33 20.70 21.73
CA LYS A 41 0.73 19.35 22.12
C LYS A 41 1.96 18.87 21.31
N PRO A 42 2.90 18.16 21.95
CA PRO A 42 4.01 17.56 21.22
C PRO A 42 3.52 16.65 20.11
N ALA A 43 4.06 16.82 18.90
CA ALA A 43 3.75 16.00 17.73
C ALA A 43 5.02 15.74 16.91
N ILE A 44 5.02 14.68 16.15
CA ILE A 44 6.08 14.38 15.19
C ILE A 44 5.89 15.29 13.99
N HIS A 45 6.95 16.02 13.63
CA HIS A 45 7.06 16.79 12.40
C HIS A 45 8.11 16.14 11.52
N TYR A 46 7.93 16.27 10.21
CA TYR A 46 8.84 15.77 9.17
C TYR A 46 8.71 16.62 7.92
N TYR A 47 9.62 16.48 6.96
CA TYR A 47 9.52 17.19 5.68
C TYR A 47 8.88 16.32 4.61
N GLY A 48 8.03 16.89 3.80
CA GLY A 48 7.32 16.20 2.72
C GLY A 48 6.55 17.13 1.80
N ILE A 49 5.87 16.54 0.84
CA ILE A 49 4.99 17.29 -0.07
C ILE A 49 3.61 17.41 0.56
N GLU A 50 3.16 18.62 0.79
CA GLU A 50 1.80 18.90 1.21
C GLU A 50 0.81 18.58 0.09
N GLN A 51 -0.22 17.80 0.38
CA GLN A 51 -1.16 17.32 -0.63
C GLN A 51 -1.98 18.45 -1.28
N GLY A 52 -2.32 19.50 -0.54
CA GLY A 52 -3.11 20.63 -1.03
C GLY A 52 -2.30 21.53 -1.97
N THR A 53 -1.18 22.04 -1.48
CA THR A 53 -0.35 23.03 -2.20
C THR A 53 0.65 22.42 -3.16
N LYS A 54 0.91 21.11 -3.08
CA LYS A 54 1.96 20.38 -3.81
C LYS A 54 3.36 20.94 -3.55
N SER A 55 3.55 21.72 -2.48
CA SER A 55 4.84 22.28 -2.08
C SER A 55 5.56 21.39 -1.07
N TRP A 56 6.89 21.41 -1.14
CA TRP A 56 7.73 20.75 -0.13
C TRP A 56 7.80 21.61 1.12
N GLY A 57 7.52 21.05 2.27
CA GLY A 57 7.51 21.78 3.53
C GLY A 57 7.46 20.89 4.76
N GLU A 58 7.40 21.54 5.93
CA GLU A 58 7.25 20.88 7.22
C GLU A 58 5.80 20.42 7.41
N LEU A 59 5.61 19.15 7.69
CA LEU A 59 4.31 18.52 7.94
C LEU A 59 4.28 17.95 9.36
N SER A 60 3.13 18.01 10.00
CA SER A 60 2.92 17.33 11.29
C SER A 60 2.16 16.02 11.11
N THR A 61 2.47 15.04 11.95
CA THR A 61 1.77 13.77 11.96
C THR A 61 1.41 13.33 13.38
N TYR A 62 0.56 12.32 13.46
CA TYR A 62 0.10 11.73 14.71
C TYR A 62 -0.22 10.25 14.48
N GLY A 63 -0.45 9.51 15.58
CA GLY A 63 -0.63 8.05 15.52
C GLY A 63 -1.69 7.59 14.51
N GLY A 64 -2.86 8.24 14.48
CA GLY A 64 -3.93 7.91 13.51
C GLY A 64 -3.50 8.10 12.06
N LYS A 65 -2.76 9.17 11.74
CA LYS A 65 -2.24 9.41 10.39
C LYS A 65 -1.16 8.42 9.99
N LEU A 66 -0.29 8.06 10.92
CA LEU A 66 0.70 6.99 10.69
C LEU A 66 0.03 5.64 10.45
N THR A 67 -1.01 5.32 11.23
CA THR A 67 -1.80 4.10 11.03
C THR A 67 -2.47 4.07 9.65
N GLU A 68 -3.10 5.17 9.24
CA GLU A 68 -3.68 5.31 7.89
C GLU A 68 -2.62 5.05 6.81
N ASN A 69 -1.46 5.70 6.90
CA ASN A 69 -0.37 5.51 5.94
C ASN A 69 0.12 4.05 5.89
N ILE A 70 0.23 3.38 7.04
CA ILE A 70 0.61 1.97 7.13
C ILE A 70 -0.43 1.09 6.43
N VAL A 71 -1.71 1.28 6.74
CA VAL A 71 -2.80 0.47 6.16
C VAL A 71 -2.87 0.65 4.64
N GLN A 72 -2.83 1.88 4.14
CA GLN A 72 -2.81 2.16 2.71
C GLN A 72 -1.58 1.56 2.02
N ALA A 73 -0.41 1.64 2.66
CA ALA A 73 0.81 1.06 2.13
C ALA A 73 0.74 -0.47 2.07
N MET A 74 0.19 -1.11 3.10
CA MET A 74 -0.01 -2.57 3.11
C MET A 74 -1.01 -3.01 2.04
N ALA A 75 -2.10 -2.27 1.84
CA ALA A 75 -3.06 -2.55 0.76
C ALA A 75 -2.38 -2.47 -0.61
N ARG A 76 -1.53 -1.46 -0.83
CA ARG A 76 -0.72 -1.35 -2.05
C ARG A 76 0.25 -2.52 -2.22
N ASP A 77 0.83 -3.03 -1.13
CA ASP A 77 1.73 -4.18 -1.17
C ASP A 77 0.97 -5.49 -1.51
N CYS A 78 -0.27 -5.63 -1.03
CA CYS A 78 -1.16 -6.73 -1.43
C CYS A 78 -1.44 -6.70 -2.93
N LEU A 79 -1.78 -5.53 -3.48
CA LEU A 79 -1.98 -5.38 -4.92
C LEU A 79 -0.70 -5.69 -5.72
N ALA A 80 0.46 -5.23 -5.26
CA ALA A 80 1.73 -5.51 -5.93
C ALA A 80 2.03 -7.02 -5.98
N TYR A 81 1.74 -7.74 -4.90
CA TYR A 81 1.85 -9.19 -4.86
C TYR A 81 0.88 -9.87 -5.84
N ALA A 82 -0.36 -9.41 -5.88
CA ALA A 82 -1.38 -9.91 -6.80
C ALA A 82 -0.98 -9.67 -8.27
N LEU A 83 -0.46 -8.48 -8.61
CA LEU A 83 0.04 -8.15 -9.95
C LEU A 83 1.14 -9.13 -10.40
N ILE A 84 2.09 -9.46 -9.52
CA ILE A 84 3.14 -10.43 -9.81
C ILE A 84 2.54 -11.82 -10.11
N ASN A 85 1.58 -12.26 -9.32
CA ASN A 85 0.95 -13.57 -9.50
C ASN A 85 0.12 -13.63 -10.80
N VAL A 86 -0.62 -12.57 -11.14
CA VAL A 86 -1.38 -12.44 -12.39
C VAL A 86 -0.45 -12.47 -13.60
N ASN A 87 0.64 -11.71 -13.54
CA ASN A 87 1.65 -11.71 -14.60
C ASN A 87 2.33 -13.08 -14.77
N ASN A 88 2.69 -13.73 -13.66
CA ASN A 88 3.31 -15.07 -13.71
C ASN A 88 2.36 -16.16 -14.22
N ALA A 89 1.05 -15.96 -14.10
CA ALA A 89 0.03 -16.83 -14.70
C ALA A 89 -0.17 -16.60 -16.20
N GLY A 90 0.52 -15.62 -16.79
CA GLY A 90 0.53 -15.34 -18.22
C GLY A 90 -0.56 -14.38 -18.69
N TYR A 91 -1.18 -13.62 -17.81
CA TYR A 91 -2.13 -12.57 -18.18
C TYR A 91 -1.42 -11.29 -18.56
N ASP A 92 -1.83 -10.65 -19.65
CA ASP A 92 -1.29 -9.37 -20.12
C ASP A 92 -1.92 -8.22 -19.35
N ILE A 93 -1.21 -7.74 -18.33
CA ILE A 93 -1.68 -6.62 -17.49
C ILE A 93 -1.50 -5.31 -18.25
N CYS A 94 -2.62 -4.63 -18.56
CA CYS A 94 -2.63 -3.34 -19.23
C CYS A 94 -2.43 -2.19 -18.27
N MET A 95 -3.11 -2.24 -17.12
CA MET A 95 -3.01 -1.24 -16.06
C MET A 95 -3.57 -1.75 -14.73
N HIS A 96 -3.38 -0.94 -13.70
CA HIS A 96 -4.06 -1.11 -12.41
C HIS A 96 -4.59 0.24 -11.92
N VAL A 97 -5.71 0.21 -11.24
CA VAL A 97 -6.34 1.41 -10.66
C VAL A 97 -6.75 1.09 -9.23
N HIS A 98 -6.20 1.82 -8.25
CA HIS A 98 -6.44 1.59 -6.82
C HIS A 98 -6.18 0.13 -6.40
N ASP A 99 -7.21 -0.68 -6.29
CA ASP A 99 -7.23 -2.09 -5.91
C ASP A 99 -7.67 -3.02 -7.07
N GLU A 100 -7.83 -2.47 -8.27
CA GLU A 100 -8.21 -3.17 -9.50
C GLU A 100 -6.99 -3.54 -10.34
N ILE A 101 -7.03 -4.72 -10.96
CA ILE A 101 -6.10 -5.15 -12.01
C ILE A 101 -6.91 -5.29 -13.31
N ILE A 102 -6.45 -4.62 -14.36
CA ILE A 102 -7.02 -4.72 -15.69
C ILE A 102 -6.03 -5.48 -16.58
N ALA A 103 -6.48 -6.61 -17.12
CA ALA A 103 -5.68 -7.43 -18.02
C ALA A 103 -6.47 -7.75 -19.29
N GLU A 104 -5.78 -7.82 -20.40
CA GLU A 104 -6.32 -8.35 -21.66
C GLU A 104 -6.10 -9.86 -21.73
N HIS A 105 -7.07 -10.56 -22.29
CA HIS A 105 -6.96 -11.98 -22.53
C HIS A 105 -7.81 -12.39 -23.75
N ALA A 106 -7.33 -13.38 -24.50
CA ALA A 106 -8.14 -13.98 -25.57
C ALA A 106 -9.41 -14.61 -24.97
N GLU A 107 -10.52 -14.56 -25.70
CA GLU A 107 -11.75 -15.18 -25.27
C GLU A 107 -11.54 -16.66 -24.90
N GLY A 108 -11.99 -17.01 -23.69
CA GLY A 108 -11.84 -18.36 -23.17
C GLY A 108 -12.74 -18.64 -21.99
N ASN A 109 -13.02 -19.89 -21.73
CA ASN A 109 -13.81 -20.32 -20.60
C ASN A 109 -13.00 -20.20 -19.29
N ASN A 110 -13.62 -19.69 -18.24
CA ASN A 110 -13.10 -19.64 -16.87
C ASN A 110 -11.97 -18.64 -16.59
N VAL A 111 -11.63 -17.72 -17.48
CA VAL A 111 -10.57 -16.70 -17.25
C VAL A 111 -10.84 -15.87 -16.01
N LEU A 112 -12.08 -15.41 -15.82
CA LEU A 112 -12.46 -14.61 -14.67
C LEU A 112 -12.35 -15.39 -13.34
N ASP A 113 -12.83 -16.63 -13.33
CA ASP A 113 -12.73 -17.50 -12.14
C ASP A 113 -11.28 -17.79 -11.78
N GLU A 114 -10.42 -17.96 -12.78
CA GLU A 114 -8.99 -18.20 -12.59
C GLU A 114 -8.27 -16.96 -12.05
N MET A 115 -8.53 -15.77 -12.60
CA MET A 115 -8.03 -14.51 -12.04
C MET A 115 -8.52 -14.28 -10.60
N ASN A 116 -9.79 -14.50 -10.32
CA ASN A 116 -10.33 -14.34 -8.96
C ASN A 116 -9.66 -15.30 -7.96
N LYS A 117 -9.33 -16.52 -8.38
CA LYS A 117 -8.53 -17.44 -7.55
C LYS A 117 -7.12 -16.91 -7.29
N ILE A 118 -6.45 -16.38 -8.31
CA ILE A 118 -5.10 -15.80 -8.18
C ILE A 118 -5.11 -14.62 -7.23
N LEU A 119 -6.11 -13.72 -7.35
CA LEU A 119 -6.29 -12.56 -6.46
C LEU A 119 -6.59 -12.95 -5.01
N SER A 120 -7.11 -14.15 -4.80
CA SER A 120 -7.47 -14.68 -3.49
C SER A 120 -6.35 -15.53 -2.85
N LEU A 121 -5.19 -15.64 -3.49
CA LEU A 121 -4.06 -16.41 -2.96
C LEU A 121 -3.54 -15.81 -1.64
N PRO A 122 -3.19 -16.66 -0.66
CA PRO A 122 -2.58 -16.20 0.57
C PRO A 122 -1.28 -15.44 0.32
N ILE A 123 -1.11 -14.34 1.04
CA ILE A 123 0.10 -13.53 0.97
C ILE A 123 1.07 -13.99 2.07
N PRO A 124 2.32 -14.39 1.75
CA PRO A 124 3.25 -14.98 2.72
C PRO A 124 3.54 -14.14 3.96
N TRP A 125 3.57 -12.82 3.80
CA TRP A 125 3.83 -11.88 4.89
C TRP A 125 2.55 -11.35 5.58
N ALA A 126 1.37 -11.76 5.12
CA ALA A 126 0.06 -11.36 5.66
C ALA A 126 -0.78 -12.59 6.08
N ASP A 127 -0.17 -13.50 6.82
CA ASP A 127 -0.83 -14.71 7.34
C ASP A 127 -2.13 -14.36 8.08
N GLY A 128 -3.20 -15.09 7.73
CA GLY A 128 -4.55 -14.86 8.26
C GLY A 128 -5.35 -13.74 7.58
N LEU A 129 -4.77 -12.98 6.63
CA LEU A 129 -5.52 -12.02 5.82
C LEU A 129 -6.32 -12.76 4.75
N LEU A 130 -7.65 -12.68 4.85
CA LEU A 130 -8.55 -13.24 3.85
C LEU A 130 -8.76 -12.22 2.74
N LEU A 131 -8.30 -12.57 1.53
CA LEU A 131 -8.53 -11.81 0.32
C LEU A 131 -9.57 -12.52 -0.55
N LYS A 132 -10.39 -11.73 -1.23
CA LYS A 132 -11.34 -12.22 -2.21
C LYS A 132 -11.19 -11.38 -3.49
N GLY A 133 -10.90 -12.05 -4.60
CA GLY A 133 -11.02 -11.45 -5.92
C GLY A 133 -12.47 -11.50 -6.38
N ASP A 134 -12.91 -10.44 -7.03
CA ASP A 134 -14.18 -10.36 -7.75
C ASP A 134 -13.97 -9.48 -8.97
N GLY A 135 -14.77 -9.65 -10.03
CA GLY A 135 -14.59 -8.87 -11.23
C GLY A 135 -15.56 -9.27 -12.34
N PHE A 136 -15.38 -8.64 -13.48
CA PHE A 136 -16.16 -8.89 -14.69
C PHE A 136 -15.28 -8.81 -15.94
N SER A 137 -15.75 -9.38 -17.04
CA SER A 137 -15.14 -9.29 -18.37
C SER A 137 -15.99 -8.42 -19.28
N ASN A 138 -15.36 -7.60 -20.12
CA ASN A 138 -16.01 -6.73 -21.08
C ASN A 138 -15.08 -6.45 -22.28
N GLU A 139 -15.65 -6.02 -23.41
CA GLU A 139 -14.87 -5.65 -24.61
C GLU A 139 -14.05 -4.38 -24.42
N PHE A 140 -14.37 -3.55 -23.43
CA PHE A 140 -13.65 -2.32 -23.09
C PHE A 140 -13.71 -2.05 -21.59
N TYR A 141 -12.74 -1.27 -21.09
CA TYR A 141 -12.71 -0.88 -19.68
C TYR A 141 -13.93 0.00 -19.33
N LYS A 142 -14.66 -0.40 -18.31
CA LYS A 142 -15.69 0.41 -17.66
C LYS A 142 -15.65 0.17 -16.15
N LYS A 143 -16.10 1.14 -15.39
CA LYS A 143 -16.43 0.94 -13.96
C LYS A 143 -17.85 0.44 -13.83
N GLU A 144 -18.06 -0.46 -12.87
CA GLU A 144 -19.43 -0.80 -12.44
C GLU A 144 -20.15 0.39 -11.80
#